data_df0540a9f7088df0ae43b4214e39e1a6
#
_entry.id   df0540a9f7088df0ae43b4214e39e1a6
#
_cell.length_a   1.000
_cell.length_b   1.000
_cell.length_c   1.000
_cell.angle_alpha   90.00
_cell.angle_beta   90.00
_cell.angle_gamma   90.00
#
_symmetry.space_group_name_H-M   'P 1'
#
loop_
_entity.id
_entity.type
_entity.pdbx_description
1 polymer ?
#
loop_
_entity_poly.entity_id
_entity_poly.type
_entity_poly.pdbx_seq_one_letter_code
_entity_poly.pdbx_strand_id
1 'polypeptide(L)'
;SDFIFASIQTLGRVENLREFEPEHFDYIVVDEFHHVGAKSYKNLVSYFKPKFFLGLTATPNRSDNVDILQYCGNNEIYRKDLIDGIDLELLCNFDYYGINDKYVDYTRITWRNKKFDIEELDVNLNSDDRISYIYDKWLELKQSRTLAFCSSITHCEAMTAYFSGQGHKSLSLHSKSNISR
;
A
#
# COMPACT_ATOMS: atom_id res chain seq x y z
N SER A 1 7.23 -0.58 -31.01
CA SER A 1 7.62 -1.56 -29.96
C SER A 1 6.51 -2.56 -29.78
N ASP A 2 6.86 -3.84 -29.67
CA ASP A 2 5.90 -4.92 -29.46
C ASP A 2 5.34 -4.92 -28.03
N PHE A 3 6.09 -4.32 -27.08
CA PHE A 3 5.72 -4.21 -25.67
C PHE A 3 5.97 -2.79 -25.15
N ILE A 4 5.02 -2.27 -24.36
CA ILE A 4 5.15 -1.00 -23.65
C ILE A 4 4.88 -1.25 -22.15
N PHE A 5 5.83 -0.86 -21.29
CA PHE A 5 5.67 -0.84 -19.85
C PHE A 5 5.48 0.61 -19.41
N ALA A 6 4.37 0.90 -18.77
CA ALA A 6 4.03 2.27 -18.38
C ALA A 6 3.51 2.34 -16.95
N SER A 7 3.80 3.42 -16.26
CA SER A 7 3.12 3.70 -15.00
C SER A 7 1.71 4.22 -15.26
N ILE A 8 0.76 3.78 -14.44
CA ILE A 8 -0.64 4.23 -14.56
C ILE A 8 -0.78 5.75 -14.35
N GLN A 9 0.08 6.35 -13.52
CA GLN A 9 0.11 7.78 -13.26
C GLN A 9 0.53 8.58 -14.49
N THR A 10 1.35 7.99 -15.36
CA THR A 10 1.81 8.62 -16.59
C THR A 10 0.82 8.34 -17.73
N LEU A 11 0.57 7.06 -18.04
CA LEU A 11 -0.28 6.71 -19.17
C LEU A 11 -1.76 7.06 -18.94
N GLY A 12 -2.26 7.04 -17.71
CA GLY A 12 -3.65 7.37 -17.39
C GLY A 12 -4.00 8.88 -17.47
N ARG A 13 -3.05 9.74 -17.89
CA ARG A 13 -3.33 11.14 -18.25
C ARG A 13 -3.91 11.21 -19.66
N VAL A 14 -4.94 12.02 -19.84
CA VAL A 14 -5.68 12.10 -21.12
C VAL A 14 -4.78 12.47 -22.30
N GLU A 15 -3.82 13.37 -22.08
CA GLU A 15 -2.85 13.79 -23.08
C GLU A 15 -1.99 12.64 -23.59
N ASN A 16 -1.52 11.77 -22.68
CA ASN A 16 -0.66 10.64 -23.01
C ASN A 16 -1.44 9.47 -23.64
N LEU A 17 -2.70 9.26 -23.20
CA LEU A 17 -3.58 8.27 -23.83
C LEU A 17 -3.79 8.56 -25.31
N ARG A 18 -3.95 9.84 -25.66
CA ARG A 18 -4.22 10.30 -27.03
C ARG A 18 -3.03 10.17 -27.98
N GLU A 19 -1.85 9.82 -27.49
CA GLU A 19 -0.70 9.47 -28.32
C GLU A 19 -0.88 8.11 -29.02
N PHE A 20 -1.88 7.32 -28.58
CA PHE A 20 -2.19 6.01 -29.11
C PHE A 20 -3.66 5.96 -29.58
N GLU A 21 -3.93 5.25 -30.66
CA GLU A 21 -5.30 4.95 -31.06
C GLU A 21 -5.97 4.02 -30.02
N PRO A 22 -7.30 4.07 -29.84
CA PRO A 22 -8.00 3.24 -28.86
C PRO A 22 -7.76 1.73 -29.03
N GLU A 23 -7.59 1.26 -30.24
CA GLU A 23 -7.37 -0.13 -30.63
C GLU A 23 -5.87 -0.49 -30.80
N HIS A 24 -4.96 0.43 -30.39
CA HIS A 24 -3.51 0.25 -30.60
C HIS A 24 -2.95 -1.00 -29.93
N PHE A 25 -3.47 -1.37 -28.76
CA PHE A 25 -3.00 -2.50 -27.99
C PHE A 25 -3.97 -3.68 -28.12
N ASP A 26 -3.47 -4.83 -28.56
CA ASP A 26 -4.23 -6.08 -28.56
C ASP A 26 -4.44 -6.62 -27.14
N TYR A 27 -3.45 -6.46 -26.27
CA TYR A 27 -3.43 -6.95 -24.89
C TYR A 27 -3.09 -5.82 -23.93
N ILE A 28 -3.88 -5.69 -22.87
CA ILE A 28 -3.56 -4.78 -21.76
C ILE A 28 -3.59 -5.59 -20.47
N VAL A 29 -2.49 -5.52 -19.72
CA VAL A 29 -2.39 -6.07 -18.37
C VAL A 29 -2.21 -4.92 -17.37
N VAL A 30 -3.07 -4.87 -16.37
CA VAL A 30 -3.04 -3.82 -15.34
C VAL A 30 -2.80 -4.46 -13.98
N ASP A 31 -1.64 -4.16 -13.40
CA ASP A 31 -1.31 -4.57 -12.04
C ASP A 31 -1.97 -3.64 -11.01
N GLU A 32 -2.12 -4.11 -9.76
CA GLU A 32 -2.80 -3.40 -8.67
C GLU A 32 -4.21 -2.92 -9.07
N PHE A 33 -4.93 -3.78 -9.78
CA PHE A 33 -6.22 -3.45 -10.38
C PHE A 33 -7.30 -3.04 -9.38
N HIS A 34 -7.12 -3.33 -8.10
CA HIS A 34 -8.00 -2.82 -7.05
C HIS A 34 -8.07 -1.29 -7.01
N HIS A 35 -7.12 -0.58 -7.63
CA HIS A 35 -7.16 0.89 -7.78
C HIS A 35 -8.01 1.38 -8.95
N VAL A 36 -8.73 0.51 -9.68
CA VAL A 36 -9.51 0.87 -10.89
C VAL A 36 -10.55 1.97 -10.66
N GLY A 37 -10.98 2.18 -9.42
CA GLY A 37 -11.84 3.31 -9.03
C GLY A 37 -11.20 4.70 -9.16
N ALA A 38 -9.86 4.80 -9.21
CA ALA A 38 -9.16 6.06 -9.37
C ALA A 38 -9.26 6.61 -10.80
N LYS A 39 -9.22 7.94 -10.93
CA LYS A 39 -9.42 8.64 -12.21
C LYS A 39 -8.49 8.17 -13.33
N SER A 40 -7.20 7.98 -13.04
CA SER A 40 -6.21 7.53 -14.03
C SER A 40 -6.50 6.13 -14.58
N TYR A 41 -6.93 5.22 -13.71
CA TYR A 41 -7.33 3.86 -14.12
C TYR A 41 -8.62 3.91 -14.97
N LYS A 42 -9.62 4.65 -14.53
CA LYS A 42 -10.88 4.83 -15.29
C LYS A 42 -10.62 5.40 -16.67
N ASN A 43 -9.76 6.40 -16.79
CA ASN A 43 -9.40 6.98 -18.07
C ASN A 43 -8.82 5.91 -19.01
N LEU A 44 -7.87 5.11 -18.52
CA LEU A 44 -7.22 4.05 -19.30
C LEU A 44 -8.22 2.99 -19.78
N VAL A 45 -9.01 2.44 -18.82
CA VAL A 45 -9.99 1.38 -19.12
C VAL A 45 -11.10 1.85 -20.04
N SER A 46 -11.50 3.14 -19.96
CA SER A 46 -12.53 3.70 -20.83
C SER A 46 -12.02 4.09 -22.21
N TYR A 47 -10.73 4.37 -22.36
CA TYR A 47 -10.14 4.82 -23.60
C TYR A 47 -9.77 3.67 -24.54
N PHE A 48 -8.99 2.72 -24.04
CA PHE A 48 -8.50 1.60 -24.85
C PHE A 48 -9.56 0.52 -25.06
N LYS A 49 -9.51 -0.12 -26.23
CA LYS A 49 -10.38 -1.21 -26.65
C LYS A 49 -9.54 -2.43 -27.06
N PRO A 50 -8.82 -3.05 -26.10
CA PRO A 50 -7.98 -4.20 -26.41
C PRO A 50 -8.83 -5.42 -26.74
N LYS A 51 -8.27 -6.40 -27.46
CA LYS A 51 -8.88 -7.71 -27.66
C LYS A 51 -8.90 -8.53 -26.37
N PHE A 52 -7.91 -8.31 -25.50
CA PHE A 52 -7.80 -8.96 -24.19
C PHE A 52 -7.39 -7.96 -23.12
N PHE A 53 -8.14 -7.95 -22.03
CA PHE A 53 -7.87 -7.10 -20.86
C PHE A 53 -7.75 -7.97 -19.62
N LEU A 54 -6.64 -7.83 -18.87
CA LEU A 54 -6.38 -8.55 -17.63
C LEU A 54 -6.08 -7.57 -16.49
N GLY A 55 -6.86 -7.66 -15.41
CA GLY A 55 -6.57 -7.00 -14.14
C GLY A 55 -5.95 -8.00 -13.17
N LEU A 56 -4.83 -7.64 -12.54
CA LEU A 56 -4.17 -8.41 -11.49
C LEU A 56 -4.28 -7.67 -10.16
N THR A 57 -4.61 -8.36 -9.09
CA THR A 57 -4.61 -7.79 -7.73
C THR A 57 -4.50 -8.86 -6.66
N ALA A 58 -3.75 -8.58 -5.61
CA ALA A 58 -3.72 -9.41 -4.41
C ALA A 58 -4.90 -9.12 -3.45
N THR A 59 -5.59 -7.99 -3.63
CA THR A 59 -6.65 -7.52 -2.72
C THR A 59 -7.92 -7.13 -3.50
N PRO A 60 -8.68 -8.12 -4.01
CA PRO A 60 -9.88 -7.84 -4.81
C PRO A 60 -11.00 -7.17 -4.01
N ASN A 61 -11.07 -7.45 -2.70
CA ASN A 61 -12.08 -6.88 -1.82
C ASN A 61 -11.64 -5.49 -1.34
N ARG A 62 -12.41 -4.46 -1.68
CA ARG A 62 -12.13 -3.08 -1.31
C ARG A 62 -12.97 -2.64 -0.12
N SER A 63 -12.39 -1.81 0.75
CA SER A 63 -13.08 -1.21 1.91
C SER A 63 -14.16 -0.19 1.51
N ASP A 64 -14.12 0.33 0.27
CA ASP A 64 -15.09 1.29 -0.27
C ASP A 64 -16.24 0.65 -1.06
N ASN A 65 -16.35 -0.69 -1.03
CA ASN A 65 -17.37 -1.49 -1.73
C ASN A 65 -17.43 -1.25 -3.25
N VAL A 66 -16.35 -0.78 -3.87
CA VAL A 66 -16.29 -0.70 -5.33
C VAL A 66 -16.07 -2.11 -5.89
N ASP A 67 -17.03 -2.59 -6.65
CA ASP A 67 -16.91 -3.84 -7.39
C ASP A 67 -15.95 -3.64 -8.58
N ILE A 68 -14.78 -4.26 -8.49
CA ILE A 68 -13.75 -4.16 -9.55
C ILE A 68 -14.09 -5.06 -10.74
N LEU A 69 -14.87 -6.12 -10.55
CA LEU A 69 -15.20 -7.09 -11.61
C LEU A 69 -16.03 -6.47 -12.73
N GLN A 70 -16.84 -5.43 -12.43
CA GLN A 70 -17.62 -4.71 -13.46
C GLN A 70 -16.74 -4.16 -14.61
N TYR A 71 -15.45 -3.86 -14.33
CA TYR A 71 -14.52 -3.38 -15.35
C TYR A 71 -13.89 -4.51 -16.18
N CYS A 72 -14.11 -5.77 -15.78
CA CYS A 72 -13.64 -6.97 -16.45
C CYS A 72 -14.82 -7.84 -16.95
N GLY A 73 -15.98 -7.23 -17.21
CA GLY A 73 -17.18 -7.95 -17.65
C GLY A 73 -17.71 -8.97 -16.63
N ASN A 74 -17.48 -8.74 -15.34
CA ASN A 74 -17.80 -9.63 -14.23
C ASN A 74 -17.14 -11.01 -14.34
N ASN A 75 -15.96 -11.07 -14.99
CA ASN A 75 -15.24 -12.31 -15.21
C ASN A 75 -14.02 -12.40 -14.27
N GLU A 76 -14.01 -13.37 -13.39
CA GLU A 76 -12.89 -13.74 -12.54
C GLU A 76 -12.34 -15.09 -13.00
N ILE A 77 -11.14 -15.08 -13.59
CA ILE A 77 -10.56 -16.28 -14.22
C ILE A 77 -9.67 -17.08 -13.27
N TYR A 78 -9.20 -16.45 -12.19
CA TYR A 78 -8.32 -17.10 -11.23
C TYR A 78 -8.39 -16.39 -9.87
N ARG A 79 -8.51 -17.16 -8.80
CA ARG A 79 -8.41 -16.68 -7.41
C ARG A 79 -7.56 -17.63 -6.59
N LYS A 80 -6.64 -17.06 -5.82
CA LYS A 80 -5.94 -17.70 -4.72
C LYS A 80 -5.89 -16.71 -3.56
N ASP A 81 -6.25 -17.14 -2.38
CA ASP A 81 -6.12 -16.30 -1.20
C ASP A 81 -4.79 -16.54 -0.46
N LEU A 82 -4.60 -15.85 0.65
CA LEU A 82 -3.39 -15.94 1.46
C LEU A 82 -3.17 -17.36 2.01
N ILE A 83 -4.26 -18.02 2.42
CA ILE A 83 -4.20 -19.37 3.01
C ILE A 83 -3.83 -20.37 1.91
N ASP A 84 -4.47 -20.29 0.75
CA ASP A 84 -4.09 -21.09 -0.41
C ASP A 84 -2.60 -20.96 -0.74
N GLY A 85 -2.06 -19.70 -0.66
CA GLY A 85 -0.66 -19.44 -0.92
C GLY A 85 0.28 -20.09 0.09
N ILE A 86 -0.11 -20.14 1.35
CA ILE A 86 0.63 -20.81 2.42
C ILE A 86 0.54 -22.33 2.27
N ASP A 87 -0.64 -22.87 2.04
CA ASP A 87 -0.86 -24.31 1.88
C ASP A 87 -0.11 -24.89 0.67
N LEU A 88 0.08 -24.09 -0.36
CA LEU A 88 0.87 -24.42 -1.54
C LEU A 88 2.38 -24.16 -1.38
N GLU A 89 2.84 -23.78 -0.21
CA GLU A 89 4.25 -23.42 0.08
C GLU A 89 4.81 -22.28 -0.79
N LEU A 90 3.93 -21.46 -1.37
CA LEU A 90 4.30 -20.26 -2.13
C LEU A 90 4.55 -19.06 -1.23
N LEU A 91 3.94 -19.06 -0.04
CA LEU A 91 4.10 -18.06 1.00
C LEU A 91 4.51 -18.74 2.31
N CYS A 92 5.26 -18.03 3.16
CA CYS A 92 5.62 -18.53 4.47
C CYS A 92 4.46 -18.35 5.47
N ASN A 93 4.43 -19.21 6.48
CA ASN A 93 3.57 -18.99 7.64
C ASN A 93 3.94 -17.72 8.39
N PHE A 94 2.99 -17.15 9.09
CA PHE A 94 3.19 -15.97 9.93
C PHE A 94 2.34 -16.05 11.21
N ASP A 95 2.82 -15.37 12.25
CA ASP A 95 2.06 -15.11 13.47
C ASP A 95 1.56 -13.66 13.44
N TYR A 96 0.27 -13.47 13.68
CA TYR A 96 -0.35 -12.14 13.73
C TYR A 96 -0.67 -11.74 15.16
N TYR A 97 -0.12 -10.59 15.60
CA TYR A 97 -0.34 -10.04 16.93
C TYR A 97 -1.07 -8.69 16.83
N GLY A 98 -2.33 -8.67 17.22
CA GLY A 98 -3.08 -7.42 17.39
C GLY A 98 -2.75 -6.78 18.73
N ILE A 99 -2.11 -5.61 18.72
CA ILE A 99 -1.74 -4.87 19.94
C ILE A 99 -2.65 -3.66 20.08
N ASN A 100 -3.34 -3.57 21.22
CA ASN A 100 -4.19 -2.41 21.52
C ASN A 100 -3.33 -1.21 21.94
N ASP A 101 -3.52 -0.09 21.24
CA ASP A 101 -2.86 1.17 21.55
C ASP A 101 -3.66 1.93 22.63
N LYS A 102 -3.19 1.89 23.87
CA LYS A 102 -3.82 2.57 25.01
C LYS A 102 -3.34 4.01 25.24
N TYR A 103 -2.38 4.46 24.45
CA TYR A 103 -1.75 5.78 24.63
C TYR A 103 -2.36 6.84 23.70
N VAL A 104 -3.11 6.44 22.69
CA VAL A 104 -3.73 7.36 21.73
C VAL A 104 -5.24 7.28 21.81
N ASP A 105 -5.86 8.40 22.14
CA ASP A 105 -7.31 8.57 22.05
C ASP A 105 -7.67 9.11 20.65
N TYR A 106 -7.89 8.20 19.72
CA TYR A 106 -8.23 8.54 18.35
C TYR A 106 -9.53 9.32 18.19
N THR A 107 -10.41 9.34 19.21
CA THR A 107 -11.65 10.10 19.19
C THR A 107 -11.43 11.61 19.29
N ARG A 108 -10.26 12.01 19.79
CA ARG A 108 -9.84 13.41 19.95
C ARG A 108 -9.08 13.97 18.76
N ILE A 109 -8.70 13.10 17.81
CA ILE A 109 -7.95 13.52 16.63
C ILE A 109 -8.94 13.92 15.52
N THR A 110 -8.73 15.10 14.96
CA THR A 110 -9.59 15.62 13.88
C THR A 110 -9.64 14.68 12.69
N TRP A 111 -10.85 14.27 12.28
CA TRP A 111 -11.09 13.42 11.12
C TRP A 111 -11.74 14.23 10.00
N ARG A 112 -11.05 14.43 8.88
CA ARG A 112 -11.54 15.16 7.70
C ARG A 112 -11.16 14.41 6.41
N ASN A 113 -12.05 14.43 5.42
CA ASN A 113 -11.82 13.81 4.10
C ASN A 113 -11.36 12.34 4.17
N LYS A 114 -11.94 11.57 5.10
CA LYS A 114 -11.59 10.15 5.36
C LYS A 114 -10.14 9.94 5.83
N LYS A 115 -9.54 10.94 6.48
CA LYS A 115 -8.20 10.89 7.05
C LYS A 115 -8.15 11.60 8.38
N PHE A 116 -7.27 11.15 9.27
CA PHE A 116 -6.87 11.92 10.44
C PHE A 116 -6.03 13.12 10.04
N ASP A 117 -6.12 14.18 10.82
CA ASP A 117 -5.17 15.28 10.74
C ASP A 117 -3.78 14.75 11.09
N ILE A 118 -2.80 14.98 10.19
CA ILE A 118 -1.47 14.37 10.31
C ILE A 118 -0.68 14.99 11.46
N GLU A 119 -0.81 16.29 11.69
CA GLU A 119 -0.07 17.00 12.72
C GLU A 119 -0.56 16.57 14.11
N GLU A 120 -1.88 16.54 14.31
CA GLU A 120 -2.48 16.05 15.56
C GLU A 120 -2.14 14.57 15.81
N LEU A 121 -2.19 13.76 14.75
CA LEU A 121 -1.84 12.33 14.81
C LEU A 121 -0.37 12.15 15.22
N ASP A 122 0.56 12.88 14.60
CA ASP A 122 1.99 12.78 14.88
C ASP A 122 2.33 13.16 16.34
N VAL A 123 1.71 14.20 16.89
CA VAL A 123 1.90 14.57 18.30
C VAL A 123 1.54 13.42 19.23
N ASN A 124 0.41 12.74 18.96
CA ASN A 124 -0.05 11.62 19.78
C ASN A 124 0.80 10.34 19.56
N LEU A 125 1.20 10.06 18.33
CA LEU A 125 1.99 8.88 18.01
C LEU A 125 3.44 8.95 18.50
N ASN A 126 4.00 10.16 18.66
CA ASN A 126 5.39 10.38 19.05
C ASN A 126 5.57 10.61 20.58
N SER A 127 4.56 10.29 21.39
CA SER A 127 4.73 10.36 22.85
C SER A 127 5.76 9.30 23.32
N ASP A 128 6.64 9.68 24.23
CA ASP A 128 7.70 8.83 24.77
C ASP A 128 7.15 7.53 25.37
N ASP A 129 6.05 7.62 26.11
CA ASP A 129 5.37 6.47 26.72
C ASP A 129 4.90 5.46 25.68
N ARG A 130 4.36 5.94 24.56
CA ARG A 130 3.90 5.10 23.46
C ARG A 130 5.07 4.44 22.74
N ILE A 131 6.10 5.20 22.42
CA ILE A 131 7.30 4.67 21.74
C ILE A 131 7.97 3.61 22.63
N SER A 132 8.09 3.86 23.94
CA SER A 132 8.60 2.89 24.90
C SER A 132 7.76 1.62 24.93
N TYR A 133 6.43 1.76 24.97
CA TYR A 133 5.52 0.61 24.94
C TYR A 133 5.65 -0.22 23.65
N ILE A 134 5.78 0.42 22.49
CA ILE A 134 6.02 -0.27 21.21
C ILE A 134 7.35 -1.02 21.27
N TYR A 135 8.38 -0.40 21.83
CA TYR A 135 9.70 -1.01 21.97
C TYR A 135 9.64 -2.26 22.86
N ASP A 136 8.96 -2.19 24.03
CA ASP A 136 8.79 -3.33 24.93
C ASP A 136 8.04 -4.49 24.21
N LYS A 137 6.97 -4.19 23.49
CA LYS A 137 6.24 -5.19 22.69
C LYS A 137 7.08 -5.78 21.57
N TRP A 138 7.89 -4.95 20.92
CA TRP A 138 8.82 -5.43 19.92
C TRP A 138 9.89 -6.35 20.53
N LEU A 139 10.42 -6.05 21.71
CA LEU A 139 11.38 -6.92 22.39
C LEU A 139 10.83 -8.32 22.69
N GLU A 140 9.54 -8.39 23.05
CA GLU A 140 8.84 -9.66 23.31
C GLU A 140 8.68 -10.51 22.05
N LEU A 141 8.44 -9.87 20.89
CA LEU A 141 7.98 -10.53 19.66
C LEU A 141 9.03 -10.55 18.53
N LYS A 142 10.11 -9.78 18.67
CA LYS A 142 11.10 -9.60 17.60
C LYS A 142 11.72 -10.88 17.10
N GLN A 143 11.98 -10.90 15.80
CA GLN A 143 12.80 -11.89 15.11
C GLN A 143 14.15 -11.28 14.70
N SER A 144 14.86 -11.92 13.78
CA SER A 144 16.20 -11.49 13.35
C SER A 144 16.22 -10.15 12.60
N ARG A 145 15.14 -9.84 11.88
CA ARG A 145 14.99 -8.60 11.10
C ARG A 145 13.58 -8.05 11.24
N THR A 146 13.47 -6.74 11.38
CA THR A 146 12.18 -6.05 11.51
C THR A 146 12.06 -4.97 10.46
N LEU A 147 10.93 -4.92 9.77
CA LEU A 147 10.49 -3.80 8.95
C LEU A 147 9.30 -3.14 9.62
N ALA A 148 9.39 -1.84 9.89
CA ALA A 148 8.34 -1.08 10.54
C ALA A 148 7.78 -0.01 9.59
N PHE A 149 6.45 0.08 9.49
CA PHE A 149 5.76 1.12 8.72
C PHE A 149 5.25 2.20 9.68
N CYS A 150 5.62 3.45 9.42
CA CYS A 150 5.25 4.61 10.21
C CYS A 150 4.24 5.48 9.45
N SER A 151 3.42 6.25 10.20
CA SER A 151 2.37 7.12 9.63
C SER A 151 2.94 8.36 8.92
N SER A 152 4.11 8.84 9.34
CA SER A 152 4.76 10.03 8.81
C SER A 152 6.29 9.90 8.86
N ILE A 153 6.99 10.86 8.22
CA ILE A 153 8.45 10.97 8.31
C ILE A 153 8.88 11.25 9.75
N THR A 154 8.21 12.18 10.45
CA THR A 154 8.50 12.54 11.84
C THR A 154 8.39 11.32 12.75
N HIS A 155 7.31 10.54 12.59
CA HIS A 155 7.13 9.30 13.36
C HIS A 155 8.23 8.27 13.04
N CYS A 156 8.60 8.12 11.78
CA CYS A 156 9.68 7.23 11.36
C CYS A 156 11.04 7.61 11.99
N GLU A 157 11.36 8.90 11.99
CA GLU A 157 12.60 9.43 12.57
C GLU A 157 12.63 9.29 14.09
N ALA A 158 11.51 9.59 14.80
CA ALA A 158 11.39 9.43 16.23
C ALA A 158 11.58 7.97 16.68
N MET A 159 10.90 7.03 16.00
CA MET A 159 11.07 5.60 16.25
C MET A 159 12.49 5.15 16.01
N THR A 160 13.11 5.59 14.90
CA THR A 160 14.50 5.24 14.58
C THR A 160 15.48 5.75 15.62
N ALA A 161 15.32 7.01 16.07
CA ALA A 161 16.15 7.61 17.11
C ALA A 161 16.03 6.86 18.45
N TYR A 162 14.81 6.50 18.85
CA TYR A 162 14.58 5.76 20.09
C TYR A 162 15.24 4.38 20.05
N PHE A 163 15.01 3.59 18.98
CA PHE A 163 15.59 2.26 18.84
C PHE A 163 17.13 2.29 18.77
N SER A 164 17.69 3.30 18.08
CA SER A 164 19.14 3.53 18.04
C SER A 164 19.69 3.87 19.41
N GLY A 165 18.99 4.71 20.19
CA GLY A 165 19.35 5.05 21.58
C GLY A 165 19.34 3.84 22.51
N GLN A 166 18.52 2.82 22.22
CA GLN A 166 18.52 1.54 22.94
C GLN A 166 19.58 0.54 22.45
N GLY A 167 20.48 0.97 21.55
CA GLY A 167 21.60 0.14 21.05
C GLY A 167 21.27 -0.76 19.85
N HIS A 168 20.10 -0.59 19.24
CA HIS A 168 19.75 -1.36 18.04
C HIS A 168 20.14 -0.60 16.77
N LYS A 169 20.70 -1.32 15.79
CA LYS A 169 20.95 -0.77 14.45
C LYS A 169 19.61 -0.55 13.75
N SER A 170 19.19 0.69 13.64
CA SER A 170 17.95 1.09 12.97
C SER A 170 18.21 2.18 11.93
N LEU A 171 17.40 2.19 10.88
CA LEU A 171 17.52 3.13 9.76
C LEU A 171 16.13 3.60 9.33
N SER A 172 15.95 4.91 9.22
CA SER A 172 14.76 5.50 8.62
C SER A 172 14.87 5.56 7.10
N LEU A 173 13.82 5.11 6.41
CA LEU A 173 13.70 5.15 4.96
C LEU A 173 12.45 5.91 4.57
N HIS A 174 12.61 7.06 3.93
CA HIS A 174 11.49 7.90 3.50
C HIS A 174 11.89 8.72 2.25
N SER A 175 10.94 9.43 1.66
CA SER A 175 11.15 10.16 0.38
C SER A 175 12.26 11.22 0.40
N LYS A 176 12.68 11.67 1.60
CA LYS A 176 13.79 12.62 1.79
C LYS A 176 15.11 11.96 2.17
N SER A 177 15.16 10.65 2.33
CA SER A 177 16.40 9.94 2.66
C SER A 177 17.32 9.87 1.45
N ASN A 178 18.56 10.30 1.62
CA ASN A 178 19.63 10.08 0.64
C ASN A 178 20.19 8.67 0.85
N ILE A 179 19.67 7.70 0.13
CA ILE A 179 20.23 6.35 0.12
C ILE A 179 21.18 6.27 -1.06
N SER A 180 22.49 6.38 -0.78
CA SER A 180 23.48 5.90 -1.73
C SER A 180 23.36 4.37 -1.79
N ARG A 181 22.93 3.85 -2.92
CA ARG A 181 22.92 2.41 -3.22
C ARG A 181 24.33 1.89 -3.39
#